data_451b1e0b41433ccae0dfbef1d364d4fb
#
_entry.id   451b1e0b41433ccae0dfbef1d364d4fb
#
_cell.length_a   1.000
_cell.length_b   1.000
_cell.length_c   1.000
_cell.angle_alpha   90.00
_cell.angle_beta   90.00
_cell.angle_gamma   90.00
#
_symmetry.space_group_name_H-M   'P 1'
#
loop_
_entity.id
_entity.type
_entity.pdbx_description
1 polymer ?
#
loop_
_entity_poly.entity_id
_entity_poly.type
_entity_poly.pdbx_seq_one_letter_code
_entity_poly.pdbx_strand_id
1 'polypeptide(L)'
;MTVAVAQAGPRAVQAPPVIPVLADVWAALAGVPDPEIPVISIVELGIVRDVAWDGCRLVVKVTPTYSGCPATEMINTLIREALAAIGIADVAVVNQLSPAWSTDWIAPEARVRLKAYGIAPPHVMGGRIDVSGISPLRRAHVVVPCPRCDSTNTQLLSQFGSTACKAQYRCSDCLEPFDYFKPH
;
A
#
# COMPACT_ATOMS: atom_id res chain seq x y z
N MET A 1 -28.97 65.51 -8.20
CA MET A 1 -28.69 64.22 -7.56
C MET A 1 -28.85 63.13 -8.63
N THR A 2 -27.77 62.69 -9.21
CA THR A 2 -27.77 61.69 -10.28
C THR A 2 -27.37 60.31 -9.69
N VAL A 3 -28.30 59.35 -9.69
CA VAL A 3 -28.11 58.03 -9.16
C VAL A 3 -27.47 57.21 -10.27
N ALA A 4 -26.22 56.77 -10.02
CA ALA A 4 -25.52 55.86 -10.92
C ALA A 4 -26.02 54.41 -10.73
N VAL A 5 -26.63 53.83 -11.76
CA VAL A 5 -27.03 52.42 -11.80
C VAL A 5 -25.80 51.59 -12.16
N ALA A 6 -25.33 50.80 -11.20
CA ALA A 6 -24.25 49.82 -11.45
C ALA A 6 -24.79 48.69 -12.32
N GLN A 7 -24.26 48.54 -13.52
CA GLN A 7 -24.53 47.41 -14.41
C GLN A 7 -23.74 46.18 -13.90
N ALA A 8 -24.44 45.15 -13.47
CA ALA A 8 -23.87 43.84 -13.18
C ALA A 8 -23.41 43.18 -14.50
N GLY A 9 -22.10 42.96 -14.65
CA GLY A 9 -21.54 42.25 -15.80
C GLY A 9 -22.01 40.79 -15.85
N PRO A 10 -21.94 40.14 -17.02
CA PRO A 10 -22.41 38.78 -17.20
C PRO A 10 -21.59 37.80 -16.32
N ARG A 11 -22.29 37.05 -15.47
CA ARG A 11 -21.71 35.93 -14.73
C ARG A 11 -21.15 34.93 -15.73
N ALA A 12 -19.83 34.68 -15.68
CA ALA A 12 -19.20 33.59 -16.45
C ALA A 12 -19.88 32.25 -16.07
N VAL A 13 -20.50 31.64 -17.04
CA VAL A 13 -21.04 30.28 -16.91
C VAL A 13 -19.82 29.35 -16.80
N GLN A 14 -19.53 28.88 -15.58
CA GLN A 14 -18.52 27.86 -15.39
C GLN A 14 -19.00 26.57 -16.05
N ALA A 15 -18.16 26.02 -16.94
CA ALA A 15 -18.41 24.71 -17.52
C ALA A 15 -18.58 23.67 -16.37
N PRO A 16 -19.48 22.68 -16.54
CA PRO A 16 -19.66 21.65 -15.53
C PRO A 16 -18.31 20.96 -15.27
N PRO A 17 -17.99 20.60 -14.01
CA PRO A 17 -16.75 19.90 -13.71
C PRO A 17 -16.70 18.58 -14.49
N VAL A 18 -15.62 18.38 -15.25
CA VAL A 18 -15.36 17.11 -15.91
C VAL A 18 -15.00 16.13 -14.81
N ILE A 19 -15.88 15.16 -14.56
CA ILE A 19 -15.62 14.07 -13.60
C ILE A 19 -14.58 13.13 -14.22
N PRO A 20 -13.37 12.99 -13.65
CA PRO A 20 -12.37 12.08 -14.16
C PRO A 20 -12.89 10.63 -14.21
N VAL A 21 -12.51 9.89 -15.22
CA VAL A 21 -12.88 8.47 -15.30
C VAL A 21 -12.11 7.66 -14.28
N LEU A 22 -12.68 6.54 -13.80
CA LEU A 22 -12.04 5.71 -12.76
C LEU A 22 -10.65 5.21 -13.19
N ALA A 23 -10.40 5.04 -14.48
CA ALA A 23 -9.07 4.66 -14.98
C ALA A 23 -8.00 5.71 -14.63
N ASP A 24 -8.31 7.01 -14.75
CA ASP A 24 -7.38 8.10 -14.39
C ASP A 24 -7.15 8.13 -12.87
N VAL A 25 -8.19 7.85 -12.09
CA VAL A 25 -8.10 7.73 -10.63
C VAL A 25 -7.15 6.61 -10.23
N TRP A 26 -7.33 5.42 -10.81
CA TRP A 26 -6.44 4.27 -10.56
C TRP A 26 -5.00 4.56 -11.00
N ALA A 27 -4.80 5.23 -12.12
CA ALA A 27 -3.48 5.63 -12.59
C ALA A 27 -2.79 6.61 -11.62
N ALA A 28 -3.53 7.60 -11.10
CA ALA A 28 -3.02 8.53 -10.10
C ALA A 28 -2.63 7.80 -8.79
N LEU A 29 -3.49 6.89 -8.29
CA LEU A 29 -3.23 6.11 -7.08
C LEU A 29 -2.06 5.13 -7.26
N ALA A 30 -1.89 4.55 -8.46
CA ALA A 30 -0.74 3.69 -8.78
C ALA A 30 0.60 4.45 -8.77
N GLY A 31 0.57 5.77 -8.91
CA GLY A 31 1.72 6.65 -8.76
C GLY A 31 2.09 6.99 -7.30
N VAL A 32 1.25 6.63 -6.31
CA VAL A 32 1.49 6.93 -4.90
C VAL A 32 2.38 5.84 -4.29
N PRO A 33 3.64 6.13 -3.92
CA PRO A 33 4.52 5.17 -3.28
C PRO A 33 4.07 4.89 -1.84
N ASP A 34 4.36 3.69 -1.35
CA ASP A 34 4.25 3.40 0.07
C ASP A 34 5.33 4.21 0.83
N PRO A 35 4.97 4.94 1.92
CA PRO A 35 5.93 5.80 2.64
C PRO A 35 7.06 5.03 3.35
N GLU A 36 6.85 3.75 3.64
CA GLU A 36 7.86 2.89 4.30
C GLU A 36 8.66 2.05 3.30
N ILE A 37 8.10 1.81 2.09
CA ILE A 37 8.71 0.99 1.04
C ILE A 37 8.54 1.71 -0.31
N PRO A 38 9.33 2.76 -0.60
CA PRO A 38 9.10 3.69 -1.73
C PRO A 38 9.25 3.07 -3.13
N VAL A 39 9.68 1.81 -3.21
CA VAL A 39 9.83 1.08 -4.48
C VAL A 39 8.57 0.40 -4.95
N ILE A 40 7.50 0.41 -4.15
CA ILE A 40 6.19 -0.12 -4.51
C ILE A 40 5.10 0.91 -4.19
N SER A 41 4.02 0.90 -4.98
CA SER A 41 2.89 1.77 -4.74
C SER A 41 1.87 1.15 -3.78
N ILE A 42 1.02 1.99 -3.20
CA ILE A 42 -0.10 1.55 -2.35
C ILE A 42 -1.11 0.66 -3.09
N VAL A 43 -1.21 0.80 -4.43
CA VAL A 43 -2.03 -0.07 -5.28
C VAL A 43 -1.37 -1.44 -5.44
N GLU A 44 -0.08 -1.49 -5.75
CA GLU A 44 0.68 -2.74 -5.92
C GLU A 44 0.84 -3.52 -4.63
N LEU A 45 0.88 -2.80 -3.50
CA LEU A 45 0.87 -3.42 -2.18
C LEU A 45 -0.53 -3.97 -1.80
N GLY A 46 -1.57 -3.64 -2.59
CA GLY A 46 -2.95 -4.07 -2.32
C GLY A 46 -3.61 -3.33 -1.15
N ILE A 47 -3.10 -2.16 -0.78
CA ILE A 47 -3.71 -1.28 0.24
C ILE A 47 -4.99 -0.65 -0.31
N VAL A 48 -4.98 -0.15 -1.57
CA VAL A 48 -6.19 0.36 -2.22
C VAL A 48 -7.04 -0.81 -2.68
N ARG A 49 -8.28 -0.90 -2.18
CA ARG A 49 -9.18 -2.03 -2.42
C ARG A 49 -10.27 -1.73 -3.43
N ASP A 50 -10.78 -0.52 -3.39
CA ASP A 50 -11.93 -0.13 -4.21
C ASP A 50 -11.94 1.39 -4.40
N VAL A 51 -12.44 1.83 -5.53
CA VAL A 51 -12.64 3.24 -5.85
C VAL A 51 -13.98 3.40 -6.54
N ALA A 52 -14.85 4.21 -5.98
CA ALA A 52 -16.19 4.44 -6.51
C ALA A 52 -16.64 5.89 -6.32
N TRP A 53 -17.49 6.37 -7.23
CA TRP A 53 -18.17 7.63 -7.08
C TRP A 53 -19.45 7.44 -6.25
N ASP A 54 -19.61 8.27 -5.21
CA ASP A 54 -20.85 8.44 -4.45
C ASP A 54 -21.36 9.87 -4.71
N GLY A 55 -22.23 10.00 -5.68
CA GLY A 55 -22.62 11.32 -6.22
C GLY A 55 -21.41 12.06 -6.81
N CYS A 56 -21.05 13.20 -6.21
CA CYS A 56 -19.90 14.01 -6.63
C CYS A 56 -18.64 13.71 -5.79
N ARG A 57 -18.73 12.88 -4.76
CA ARG A 57 -17.63 12.51 -3.89
C ARG A 57 -16.96 11.22 -4.35
N LEU A 58 -15.63 11.22 -4.43
CA LEU A 58 -14.88 10.00 -4.67
C LEU A 58 -14.65 9.26 -3.34
N VAL A 59 -15.01 7.98 -3.30
CA VAL A 59 -14.75 7.11 -2.14
C VAL A 59 -13.64 6.16 -2.50
N VAL A 60 -12.54 6.19 -1.72
CA VAL A 60 -11.39 5.28 -1.84
C VAL A 60 -11.37 4.39 -0.61
N LYS A 61 -11.54 3.07 -0.79
CA LYS A 61 -11.43 2.09 0.29
C LYS A 61 -10.00 1.60 0.40
N VAL A 62 -9.45 1.65 1.61
CA VAL A 62 -8.09 1.20 1.90
C VAL A 62 -8.09 0.18 3.04
N THR A 63 -7.21 -0.82 2.93
CA THR A 63 -6.98 -1.80 3.99
C THR A 63 -5.51 -1.73 4.37
N PRO A 64 -5.17 -1.26 5.59
CA PRO A 64 -3.78 -1.25 6.05
C PRO A 64 -3.24 -2.66 6.22
N THR A 65 -1.94 -2.85 6.08
CA THR A 65 -1.28 -4.17 6.22
C THR A 65 -1.45 -4.79 7.61
N TYR A 66 -1.73 -3.96 8.62
CA TYR A 66 -2.17 -4.37 9.96
C TYR A 66 -2.94 -3.22 10.63
N SER A 67 -3.78 -3.53 11.58
CA SER A 67 -4.77 -2.60 12.16
C SER A 67 -4.18 -1.40 12.91
N GLY A 68 -2.90 -1.42 13.26
CA GLY A 68 -2.20 -0.34 13.97
C GLY A 68 -1.10 0.33 13.14
N CYS A 69 -1.17 0.27 11.80
CA CYS A 69 -0.14 0.82 10.92
C CYS A 69 0.00 2.34 11.11
N PRO A 70 1.17 2.85 11.57
CA PRO A 70 1.38 4.29 11.75
C PRO A 70 1.41 5.06 10.42
N ALA A 71 1.70 4.37 9.30
CA ALA A 71 1.71 4.97 7.96
C ALA A 71 0.31 5.29 7.42
N THR A 72 -0.77 4.79 8.06
CA THR A 72 -2.15 4.94 7.55
C THR A 72 -2.53 6.41 7.31
N GLU A 73 -2.23 7.30 8.25
CA GLU A 73 -2.55 8.73 8.10
C GLU A 73 -1.74 9.39 6.98
N MET A 74 -0.48 9.02 6.82
CA MET A 74 0.35 9.49 5.73
C MET A 74 -0.19 8.99 4.38
N ILE A 75 -0.55 7.71 4.28
CA ILE A 75 -1.15 7.13 3.06
C ILE A 75 -2.45 7.86 2.71
N ASN A 76 -3.32 8.12 3.70
CA ASN A 76 -4.56 8.86 3.49
C ASN A 76 -4.30 10.29 2.96
N THR A 77 -3.24 10.94 3.43
CA THR A 77 -2.82 12.27 2.96
C THR A 77 -2.32 12.20 1.53
N LEU A 78 -1.41 11.28 1.22
CA LEU A 78 -0.86 11.08 -0.12
C LEU A 78 -1.94 10.75 -1.16
N ILE A 79 -2.95 9.94 -0.79
CA ILE A 79 -4.11 9.66 -1.64
C ILE A 79 -4.84 10.96 -1.99
N ARG A 80 -5.15 11.81 -1.00
CA ARG A 80 -5.86 13.07 -1.24
C ARG A 80 -5.04 14.01 -2.11
N GLU A 81 -3.73 14.11 -1.88
CA GLU A 81 -2.82 14.94 -2.67
C GLU A 81 -2.75 14.48 -4.13
N ALA A 82 -2.59 13.17 -4.37
CA ALA A 82 -2.55 12.61 -5.71
C ALA A 82 -3.85 12.84 -6.48
N LEU A 83 -4.99 12.71 -5.82
CA LEU A 83 -6.30 12.93 -6.42
C LEU A 83 -6.61 14.42 -6.65
N ALA A 84 -6.15 15.30 -5.74
CA ALA A 84 -6.25 16.74 -5.93
C ALA A 84 -5.44 17.20 -7.16
N ALA A 85 -4.29 16.58 -7.42
CA ALA A 85 -3.46 16.90 -8.58
C ALA A 85 -4.16 16.64 -9.94
N ILE A 86 -5.15 15.73 -9.97
CA ILE A 86 -5.99 15.45 -11.14
C ILE A 86 -7.37 16.14 -11.06
N GLY A 87 -7.54 17.11 -10.14
CA GLY A 87 -8.74 17.93 -10.03
C GLY A 87 -9.86 17.35 -9.17
N ILE A 88 -9.62 16.30 -8.39
CA ILE A 88 -10.60 15.69 -7.49
C ILE A 88 -10.35 16.19 -6.06
N ALA A 89 -11.16 17.13 -5.58
CA ALA A 89 -11.01 17.74 -4.25
C ALA A 89 -11.86 17.03 -3.17
N ASP A 90 -13.06 16.53 -3.52
CA ASP A 90 -13.96 15.87 -2.55
C ASP A 90 -13.71 14.36 -2.52
N VAL A 91 -12.82 13.94 -1.62
CA VAL A 91 -12.38 12.55 -1.47
C VAL A 91 -12.63 12.04 -0.05
N ALA A 92 -13.38 10.96 0.06
CA ALA A 92 -13.52 10.18 1.29
C ALA A 92 -12.57 8.96 1.23
N VAL A 93 -11.56 8.93 2.09
CA VAL A 93 -10.73 7.73 2.29
C VAL A 93 -11.31 6.94 3.45
N VAL A 94 -11.72 5.69 3.19
CA VAL A 94 -12.41 4.83 4.15
C VAL A 94 -11.53 3.63 4.48
N ASN A 95 -11.19 3.47 5.75
CA ASN A 95 -10.45 2.31 6.22
C ASN A 95 -11.39 1.10 6.34
N GLN A 96 -11.12 0.07 5.56
CA GLN A 96 -11.82 -1.22 5.58
C GLN A 96 -10.93 -2.25 6.27
N LEU A 97 -11.36 -2.77 7.42
CA LEU A 97 -10.60 -3.75 8.19
C LEU A 97 -11.05 -5.19 7.94
N SER A 98 -12.16 -5.38 7.22
CA SER A 98 -12.68 -6.70 6.86
C SER A 98 -13.01 -6.74 5.35
N PRO A 99 -12.48 -7.73 4.60
CA PRO A 99 -11.48 -8.69 5.04
C PRO A 99 -10.18 -8.02 5.46
N ALA A 100 -9.41 -8.66 6.35
CA ALA A 100 -8.08 -8.21 6.72
C ALA A 100 -7.16 -8.23 5.50
N TRP A 101 -6.15 -7.38 5.49
CA TRP A 101 -5.16 -7.36 4.42
C TRP A 101 -4.42 -8.72 4.34
N SER A 102 -4.13 -9.14 3.11
CA SER A 102 -3.38 -10.37 2.85
C SER A 102 -2.21 -10.10 1.92
N THR A 103 -1.09 -10.76 2.19
CA THR A 103 0.09 -10.74 1.32
C THR A 103 -0.18 -11.28 -0.09
N ASP A 104 -1.27 -12.01 -0.30
CA ASP A 104 -1.67 -12.50 -1.63
C ASP A 104 -2.16 -11.36 -2.53
N TRP A 105 -2.45 -10.19 -1.97
CA TRP A 105 -2.85 -9.00 -2.73
C TRP A 105 -1.67 -8.21 -3.29
N ILE A 106 -0.44 -8.53 -2.87
CA ILE A 106 0.77 -7.91 -3.41
C ILE A 106 0.95 -8.35 -4.86
N ALA A 107 1.04 -7.39 -5.78
CA ALA A 107 1.28 -7.64 -7.19
C ALA A 107 2.59 -8.44 -7.40
N PRO A 108 2.63 -9.40 -8.34
CA PRO A 108 3.83 -10.20 -8.60
C PRO A 108 5.08 -9.35 -8.88
N GLU A 109 4.92 -8.28 -9.66
CA GLU A 109 5.99 -7.35 -10.03
C GLU A 109 6.52 -6.58 -8.81
N ALA A 110 5.64 -6.26 -7.85
CA ALA A 110 6.03 -5.63 -6.58
C ALA A 110 6.92 -6.54 -5.75
N ARG A 111 6.67 -7.85 -5.74
CA ARG A 111 7.53 -8.83 -5.05
C ARG A 111 8.95 -8.84 -5.63
N VAL A 112 9.08 -8.74 -6.95
CA VAL A 112 10.39 -8.65 -7.62
C VAL A 112 11.12 -7.38 -7.20
N ARG A 113 10.42 -6.24 -7.16
CA ARG A 113 11.01 -4.97 -6.72
C ARG A 113 11.38 -4.95 -5.24
N LEU A 114 10.57 -5.56 -4.37
CA LEU A 114 10.94 -5.77 -2.96
C LEU A 114 12.27 -6.49 -2.85
N LYS A 115 12.42 -7.62 -3.55
CA LYS A 115 13.68 -8.40 -3.55
C LYS A 115 14.86 -7.57 -4.06
N ALA A 116 14.68 -6.87 -5.19
CA ALA A 116 15.73 -6.01 -5.76
C ALA A 116 16.13 -4.87 -4.81
N TYR A 117 15.19 -4.34 -4.05
CA TYR A 117 15.43 -3.31 -3.04
C TYR A 117 16.17 -3.84 -1.79
N GLY A 118 16.17 -5.16 -1.58
CA GLY A 118 16.82 -5.81 -0.44
C GLY A 118 15.86 -6.20 0.68
N ILE A 119 14.56 -6.23 0.39
CA ILE A 119 13.52 -6.75 1.29
C ILE A 119 13.11 -8.12 0.78
N ALA A 120 13.27 -9.18 1.59
CA ALA A 120 12.77 -10.50 1.25
C ALA A 120 11.24 -10.46 1.18
N PRO A 121 10.62 -10.81 0.01
CA PRO A 121 9.17 -10.77 -0.13
C PRO A 121 8.51 -11.88 0.70
N PRO A 122 7.24 -11.72 1.09
CA PRO A 122 6.51 -12.73 1.82
C PRO A 122 6.33 -13.99 0.98
N HIS A 123 6.35 -15.15 1.64
CA HIS A 123 5.97 -16.40 0.99
C HIS A 123 4.49 -16.36 0.59
N VAL A 124 4.17 -16.86 -0.60
CA VAL A 124 2.79 -17.04 -1.02
C VAL A 124 2.18 -18.13 -0.15
N MET A 125 1.09 -17.79 0.58
CA MET A 125 0.40 -18.73 1.49
C MET A 125 -0.33 -19.89 0.76
N GLY A 126 -0.16 -20.03 -0.56
CA GLY A 126 -0.73 -21.10 -1.38
C GLY A 126 -0.04 -22.48 -1.27
N GLY A 127 1.06 -22.61 -0.51
CA GLY A 127 1.66 -23.88 -0.18
C GLY A 127 0.86 -24.57 0.93
N ARG A 128 0.36 -25.79 0.68
CA ARG A 128 -0.17 -26.67 1.74
C ARG A 128 0.85 -26.71 2.87
N ILE A 129 0.51 -26.14 4.02
CA ILE A 129 1.27 -26.42 5.24
C ILE A 129 0.97 -27.88 5.54
N ASP A 130 1.97 -28.75 5.35
CA ASP A 130 1.88 -30.13 5.80
C ASP A 130 1.88 -30.13 7.33
N VAL A 131 0.69 -30.24 7.89
CA VAL A 131 0.47 -30.27 9.35
C VAL A 131 0.71 -31.65 9.96
N SER A 132 1.07 -32.66 9.14
CA SER A 132 1.23 -34.06 9.61
C SER A 132 2.42 -34.28 10.55
N GLY A 133 3.28 -33.28 10.72
CA GLY A 133 4.44 -33.31 11.62
C GLY A 133 4.50 -32.19 12.65
N ILE A 134 3.44 -31.40 12.83
CA ILE A 134 3.46 -30.26 13.75
C ILE A 134 3.26 -30.78 15.19
N SER A 135 4.38 -30.91 15.90
CA SER A 135 4.36 -30.92 17.37
C SER A 135 3.97 -29.52 17.86
N PRO A 136 3.03 -29.38 18.81
CA PRO A 136 2.57 -28.08 19.31
C PRO A 136 3.67 -27.21 19.94
N LEU A 137 4.87 -27.73 20.08
CA LEU A 137 6.04 -27.04 20.65
C LEU A 137 7.11 -26.63 19.61
N ARG A 138 7.00 -26.98 18.34
CA ARG A 138 7.89 -26.50 17.27
C ARG A 138 7.18 -25.45 16.44
N ARG A 139 7.54 -24.19 16.62
CA ARG A 139 7.25 -23.13 15.62
C ARG A 139 7.85 -23.59 14.30
N ALA A 140 7.03 -23.72 13.25
CA ALA A 140 7.51 -23.97 11.91
C ALA A 140 8.55 -22.90 11.58
N HIS A 141 9.79 -23.31 11.34
CA HIS A 141 10.86 -22.39 10.95
C HIS A 141 10.59 -22.00 9.49
N VAL A 142 10.09 -20.79 9.29
CA VAL A 142 9.95 -20.23 7.95
C VAL A 142 11.35 -19.96 7.43
N VAL A 143 11.76 -20.65 6.38
CA VAL A 143 13.03 -20.39 5.70
C VAL A 143 12.84 -19.15 4.82
N VAL A 144 13.55 -18.07 5.12
CA VAL A 144 13.50 -16.81 4.39
C VAL A 144 14.78 -16.68 3.54
N PRO A 145 14.70 -16.79 2.19
CA PRO A 145 15.87 -16.63 1.34
C PRO A 145 16.44 -15.22 1.42
N CYS A 146 17.76 -15.10 1.42
CA CYS A 146 18.45 -13.82 1.36
C CYS A 146 18.13 -13.10 0.03
N PRO A 147 17.65 -11.84 0.04
CA PRO A 147 17.33 -11.11 -1.20
C PRO A 147 18.58 -10.78 -2.04
N ARG A 148 19.78 -10.84 -1.44
CA ARG A 148 21.06 -10.52 -2.11
C ARG A 148 21.74 -11.69 -2.78
N CYS A 149 21.75 -12.88 -2.16
CA CYS A 149 22.50 -14.04 -2.66
C CYS A 149 21.67 -15.32 -2.77
N ASP A 150 20.37 -15.25 -2.51
CA ASP A 150 19.41 -16.36 -2.54
C ASP A 150 19.71 -17.53 -1.57
N SER A 151 20.70 -17.37 -0.70
CA SER A 151 20.99 -18.38 0.32
C SER A 151 19.81 -18.55 1.28
N THR A 152 19.54 -19.79 1.64
CA THR A 152 18.57 -20.16 2.68
C THR A 152 19.18 -20.25 4.08
N ASN A 153 20.51 -20.07 4.20
CA ASN A 153 21.23 -20.04 5.47
C ASN A 153 21.07 -18.66 6.12
N THR A 154 19.89 -18.40 6.65
CA THR A 154 19.49 -17.11 7.20
C THR A 154 19.02 -17.26 8.64
N GLN A 155 19.25 -16.24 9.44
CA GLN A 155 18.91 -16.21 10.85
C GLN A 155 18.00 -15.00 11.16
N LEU A 156 16.92 -15.23 11.91
CA LEU A 156 16.08 -14.19 12.45
C LEU A 156 16.85 -13.44 13.55
N LEU A 157 17.01 -12.12 13.38
CA LEU A 157 17.59 -11.24 14.40
C LEU A 157 16.50 -10.63 15.28
N SER A 158 15.41 -10.17 14.67
CA SER A 158 14.27 -9.56 15.38
C SER A 158 12.96 -9.84 14.65
N GLN A 159 11.91 -10.10 15.41
CA GLN A 159 10.55 -10.23 14.86
C GLN A 159 9.96 -8.89 14.38
N PHE A 160 10.58 -7.78 14.73
CA PHE A 160 10.22 -6.45 14.31
C PHE A 160 11.43 -5.78 13.68
N GLY A 161 11.29 -5.34 12.43
CA GLY A 161 12.27 -4.53 11.71
C GLY A 161 12.06 -3.04 11.98
N SER A 162 12.34 -2.20 10.98
CA SER A 162 12.06 -0.75 11.01
C SER A 162 10.57 -0.46 11.22
N THR A 163 9.70 -1.38 10.78
CA THR A 163 8.25 -1.32 10.93
C THR A 163 7.68 -2.66 11.37
N ALA A 164 6.47 -2.66 11.93
CA ALA A 164 5.85 -3.87 12.48
C ALA A 164 5.51 -4.92 11.41
N CYS A 165 5.31 -4.52 10.15
CA CYS A 165 5.07 -5.43 9.00
C CYS A 165 6.34 -6.16 8.54
N LYS A 166 7.53 -5.77 9.02
CA LYS A 166 8.82 -6.36 8.65
C LYS A 166 9.46 -7.06 9.86
N ALA A 167 10.26 -8.09 9.58
CA ALA A 167 11.16 -8.73 10.52
C ALA A 167 12.60 -8.55 10.02
N GLN A 168 13.56 -8.54 10.92
CA GLN A 168 14.97 -8.39 10.57
C GLN A 168 15.68 -9.74 10.59
N TYR A 169 16.39 -10.03 9.51
CA TYR A 169 17.17 -11.24 9.31
C TYR A 169 18.62 -10.90 8.99
N ARG A 170 19.49 -11.90 9.09
CA ARG A 170 20.87 -11.87 8.61
C ARG A 170 21.16 -13.11 7.79
N CYS A 171 21.81 -12.94 6.66
CA CYS A 171 22.36 -14.05 5.89
C CYS A 171 23.69 -14.51 6.53
N SER A 172 23.84 -15.83 6.74
CA SER A 172 25.09 -16.39 7.28
C SER A 172 26.16 -16.57 6.20
N ASP A 173 25.79 -16.58 4.91
CA ASP A 173 26.73 -16.80 3.81
C ASP A 173 27.32 -15.48 3.29
N CYS A 174 26.50 -14.46 2.98
CA CYS A 174 27.00 -13.17 2.54
C CYS A 174 27.12 -12.13 3.65
N LEU A 175 26.69 -12.46 4.88
CA LEU A 175 26.72 -11.66 6.10
C LEU A 175 25.83 -10.41 6.09
N GLU A 176 25.05 -10.20 5.03
CA GLU A 176 24.17 -9.04 4.86
C GLU A 176 22.97 -9.13 5.79
N PRO A 177 22.65 -8.07 6.57
CA PRO A 177 21.37 -7.93 7.24
C PRO A 177 20.31 -7.50 6.21
N PHE A 178 19.06 -7.95 6.38
CA PHE A 178 17.97 -7.60 5.49
C PHE A 178 16.61 -7.65 6.19
N ASP A 179 15.66 -6.90 5.67
CA ASP A 179 14.28 -6.95 6.11
C ASP A 179 13.52 -8.08 5.39
N TYR A 180 12.64 -8.74 6.11
CA TYR A 180 11.66 -9.69 5.58
C TYR A 180 10.25 -9.13 5.75
N PHE A 181 9.51 -8.98 4.67
CA PHE A 181 8.10 -8.62 4.73
C PHE A 181 7.31 -9.83 5.25
N LYS A 182 6.70 -9.68 6.43
CA LYS A 182 6.00 -10.80 7.09
C LYS A 182 4.70 -11.16 6.36
N PRO A 183 4.32 -12.45 6.27
CA PRO A 183 3.01 -12.85 5.78
C PRO A 183 1.91 -12.46 6.76
N HIS A 184 0.78 -12.01 6.22
CA HIS A 184 -0.45 -11.67 6.92
C HIS A 184 -1.65 -12.30 6.25
#